data_b22014f5a6ef863222216e00bd03975a
#
_entry.id   b22014f5a6ef863222216e00bd03975a
#
_cell.length_a   1.000
_cell.length_b   1.000
_cell.length_c   1.000
_cell.angle_alpha   90.00
_cell.angle_beta   90.00
_cell.angle_gamma   90.00
#
_symmetry.space_group_name_H-M   'P 1'
#
loop_
_entity.id
_entity.type
_entity.pdbx_description
1 polymer ?
#
loop_
_entity_poly.entity_id
_entity_poly.type
_entity_poly.pdbx_seq_one_letter_code
_entity_poly.pdbx_strand_id
1 'polypeptide(L)'
;GTGKTAAFALPILHRLLAYKRPAPRRGCRVLVLSPTRELASQIADSFRTYGRQTGLRTALMYGGVPKSKQAKAVGQGIDILVATPGRLMDHMQDGAIQLNGVEILVLDEADHMLDLGFIVPIRKIVQSIPPARQTLFFSATMPKEIATLAGQMLRNPVQVSVTPVATTVDRVEQKVIFVETSRKRALLANILRNAQMSRVLVFTRTKHGADRVTQHLEAAGQPAAAIHGNKSQPQ
;
A
#
# COMPACT_ATOMS: atom_id res chain seq x y z
N GLY A 1 13.79 5.60 1.46
CA GLY A 1 13.31 4.26 1.08
C GLY A 1 14.36 3.20 1.35
N THR A 2 13.94 2.06 1.91
CA THR A 2 14.85 0.94 2.30
C THR A 2 15.19 0.01 1.14
N GLY A 3 14.79 0.31 -0.10
CA GLY A 3 15.03 -0.54 -1.27
C GLY A 3 14.21 -1.83 -1.33
N LYS A 4 13.24 -2.06 -0.43
CA LYS A 4 12.41 -3.29 -0.39
C LYS A 4 11.76 -3.61 -1.74
N THR A 5 11.19 -2.63 -2.42
CA THR A 5 10.54 -2.85 -3.73
C THR A 5 11.52 -3.41 -4.75
N ALA A 6 12.72 -2.86 -4.85
CA ALA A 6 13.75 -3.38 -5.74
C ALA A 6 14.20 -4.79 -5.33
N ALA A 7 14.30 -5.06 -4.02
CA ALA A 7 14.72 -6.35 -3.49
C ALA A 7 13.80 -7.52 -3.90
N PHE A 8 12.49 -7.28 -4.10
CA PHE A 8 11.62 -8.32 -4.63
C PHE A 8 11.35 -8.16 -6.14
N ALA A 9 11.27 -6.95 -6.67
CA ALA A 9 10.90 -6.76 -8.07
C ALA A 9 11.98 -7.28 -9.05
N LEU A 10 13.27 -7.03 -8.77
CA LEU A 10 14.37 -7.45 -9.64
C LEU A 10 14.48 -8.98 -9.74
N PRO A 11 14.50 -9.75 -8.63
CA PRO A 11 14.52 -11.21 -8.70
C PRO A 11 13.26 -11.80 -9.35
N ILE A 12 12.09 -11.20 -9.13
CA ILE A 12 10.85 -11.62 -9.78
C ILE A 12 10.93 -11.45 -11.29
N LEU A 13 11.37 -10.28 -11.78
CA LEU A 13 11.56 -10.05 -13.21
C LEU A 13 12.57 -11.03 -13.81
N HIS A 14 13.70 -11.24 -13.16
CA HIS A 14 14.71 -12.22 -13.57
C HIS A 14 14.10 -13.63 -13.68
N ARG A 15 13.36 -14.08 -12.67
CA ARG A 15 12.71 -15.40 -12.68
C ARG A 15 11.69 -15.53 -13.80
N LEU A 16 10.85 -14.51 -14.04
CA LEU A 16 9.87 -14.53 -15.11
C LEU A 16 10.52 -14.62 -16.50
N LEU A 17 11.69 -14.01 -16.69
CA LEU A 17 12.46 -14.06 -17.93
C LEU A 17 13.16 -15.40 -18.12
N ALA A 18 13.69 -16.00 -17.05
CA ALA A 18 14.33 -17.31 -17.08
C ALA A 18 13.32 -18.43 -17.36
N TYR A 19 12.12 -18.34 -16.79
CA TYR A 19 11.06 -19.33 -16.94
C TYR A 19 9.88 -18.74 -17.73
N LYS A 20 10.08 -18.55 -19.04
CA LYS A 20 9.05 -18.00 -19.94
C LYS A 20 7.86 -18.94 -20.02
N ARG A 21 6.72 -18.48 -19.56
CA ARG A 21 5.42 -19.13 -19.65
C ARG A 21 4.36 -18.09 -20.00
N PRO A 22 3.33 -18.42 -20.78
CA PRO A 22 2.22 -17.50 -21.01
C PRO A 22 1.46 -17.28 -19.70
N ALA A 23 1.09 -16.05 -19.45
CA ALA A 23 0.19 -15.74 -18.33
C ALA A 23 -1.20 -16.33 -18.60
N PRO A 24 -1.87 -16.91 -17.58
CA PRO A 24 -3.19 -17.50 -17.77
C PRO A 24 -4.21 -16.41 -18.13
N ARG A 25 -5.16 -16.74 -19.01
CA ARG A 25 -6.26 -15.83 -19.34
C ARG A 25 -7.01 -15.43 -18.08
N ARG A 26 -7.37 -14.15 -17.95
CA ARG A 26 -7.98 -13.56 -16.74
C ARG A 26 -7.18 -13.86 -15.46
N GLY A 27 -5.86 -13.95 -15.55
CA GLY A 27 -5.01 -14.28 -14.41
C GLY A 27 -3.67 -13.60 -14.45
N CYS A 28 -2.84 -13.93 -13.47
CA CYS A 28 -1.46 -13.44 -13.37
C CYS A 28 -0.53 -14.56 -12.88
N ARG A 29 0.78 -14.38 -13.13
CA ARG A 29 1.84 -15.26 -12.62
C ARG A 29 2.38 -14.76 -11.26
N VAL A 30 2.41 -13.45 -11.08
CA VAL A 30 2.85 -12.79 -9.86
C VAL A 30 1.73 -11.91 -9.33
N LEU A 31 1.41 -12.06 -8.04
CA LEU A 31 0.49 -11.21 -7.32
C LEU A 31 1.24 -10.46 -6.22
N VAL A 32 1.14 -9.14 -6.23
CA VAL A 32 1.64 -8.26 -5.17
C VAL A 32 0.44 -7.60 -4.48
N LEU A 33 0.28 -7.84 -3.20
CA LEU A 33 -0.72 -7.17 -2.36
C LEU A 33 -0.09 -6.00 -1.61
N SER A 34 -0.77 -4.87 -1.63
CA SER A 34 -0.34 -3.61 -1.02
C SER A 34 -1.52 -2.92 -0.32
N PRO A 35 -1.32 -2.25 0.83
CA PRO A 35 -2.41 -1.67 1.61
C PRO A 35 -3.13 -0.51 0.94
N THR A 36 -2.39 0.32 0.18
CA THR A 36 -2.91 1.57 -0.37
C THR A 36 -2.76 1.65 -1.88
N ARG A 37 -3.54 2.54 -2.51
CA ARG A 37 -3.48 2.80 -3.96
C ARG A 37 -2.15 3.40 -4.35
N GLU A 38 -1.65 4.33 -3.54
CA GLU A 38 -0.42 5.06 -3.75
C GLU A 38 0.76 4.10 -3.77
N LEU A 39 0.87 3.22 -2.77
CA LEU A 39 1.94 2.23 -2.71
C LEU A 39 1.80 1.20 -3.85
N ALA A 40 0.59 0.72 -4.13
CA ALA A 40 0.35 -0.18 -5.25
C ALA A 40 0.80 0.46 -6.60
N SER A 41 0.52 1.75 -6.81
CA SER A 41 0.97 2.49 -8.00
C SER A 41 2.49 2.58 -8.06
N GLN A 42 3.15 2.95 -6.96
CA GLN A 42 4.62 3.03 -6.87
C GLN A 42 5.29 1.68 -7.16
N ILE A 43 4.73 0.59 -6.64
CA ILE A 43 5.23 -0.77 -6.90
C ILE A 43 5.05 -1.13 -8.38
N ALA A 44 3.88 -0.86 -8.97
CA ALA A 44 3.62 -1.15 -10.38
C ALA A 44 4.54 -0.33 -11.29
N ASP A 45 4.80 0.94 -10.96
CA ASP A 45 5.72 1.80 -11.71
C ASP A 45 7.19 1.33 -11.58
N SER A 46 7.57 0.81 -10.42
CA SER A 46 8.88 0.17 -10.23
C SER A 46 9.04 -1.06 -11.14
N PHE A 47 8.04 -1.95 -11.20
CA PHE A 47 8.04 -3.09 -12.11
C PHE A 47 8.12 -2.68 -13.58
N ARG A 48 7.37 -1.66 -13.99
CA ARG A 48 7.40 -1.12 -15.36
C ARG A 48 8.76 -0.53 -15.71
N THR A 49 9.33 0.23 -14.77
CA THR A 49 10.64 0.88 -14.95
C THR A 49 11.76 -0.14 -15.07
N TYR A 50 11.82 -1.09 -14.13
CA TYR A 50 12.85 -2.14 -14.16
C TYR A 50 12.64 -3.13 -15.31
N GLY A 51 11.39 -3.42 -15.64
CA GLY A 51 11.00 -4.37 -16.68
C GLY A 51 10.81 -3.77 -18.07
N ARG A 52 11.13 -2.50 -18.32
CA ARG A 52 10.80 -1.77 -19.56
C ARG A 52 11.27 -2.45 -20.87
N GLN A 53 12.34 -3.24 -20.82
CA GLN A 53 12.91 -3.93 -21.98
C GLN A 53 12.55 -5.43 -22.01
N THR A 54 11.70 -5.91 -21.09
CA THR A 54 11.46 -7.35 -20.92
C THR A 54 10.23 -7.85 -21.67
N GLY A 55 9.32 -6.96 -22.05
CA GLY A 55 8.02 -7.31 -22.62
C GLY A 55 7.01 -7.84 -21.59
N LEU A 56 7.38 -7.95 -20.30
CA LEU A 56 6.50 -8.39 -19.23
C LEU A 56 5.41 -7.35 -18.94
N ARG A 57 4.18 -7.80 -18.82
CA ARG A 57 3.00 -6.95 -18.62
C ARG A 57 2.65 -6.81 -17.15
N THR A 58 2.55 -5.57 -16.68
CA THR A 58 2.15 -5.23 -15.32
C THR A 58 0.80 -4.52 -15.33
N ALA A 59 -0.17 -5.03 -14.57
CA ALA A 59 -1.46 -4.39 -14.33
C ALA A 59 -1.62 -4.00 -12.87
N LEU A 60 -2.57 -3.09 -12.63
CA LEU A 60 -2.83 -2.46 -11.34
C LEU A 60 -4.32 -2.53 -11.03
N MET A 61 -4.67 -2.98 -9.80
CA MET A 61 -6.04 -3.06 -9.28
C MET A 61 -6.18 -2.37 -7.94
N TYR A 62 -6.93 -1.27 -7.89
CA TYR A 62 -7.24 -0.54 -6.65
C TYR A 62 -8.61 0.14 -6.71
N GLY A 63 -9.14 0.51 -5.55
CA GLY A 63 -10.45 1.16 -5.43
C GLY A 63 -10.48 2.61 -5.96
N GLY A 64 -11.69 3.16 -6.22
CA GLY A 64 -11.89 4.56 -6.60
C GLY A 64 -11.72 4.86 -8.09
N VAL A 65 -11.55 3.83 -8.92
CA VAL A 65 -11.56 3.92 -10.39
C VAL A 65 -12.51 2.87 -10.97
N PRO A 66 -13.02 3.06 -12.20
CA PRO A 66 -13.96 2.11 -12.82
C PRO A 66 -13.38 0.69 -12.92
N LYS A 67 -14.16 -0.31 -12.49
CA LYS A 67 -13.79 -1.74 -12.54
C LYS A 67 -13.55 -2.23 -13.97
N SER A 68 -14.34 -1.77 -14.94
CA SER A 68 -14.33 -2.25 -16.32
C SER A 68 -12.95 -2.11 -16.99
N LYS A 69 -12.27 -0.97 -16.77
CA LYS A 69 -10.92 -0.75 -17.30
C LYS A 69 -9.90 -1.75 -16.72
N GLN A 70 -10.01 -2.05 -15.43
CA GLN A 70 -9.11 -2.99 -14.76
C GLN A 70 -9.39 -4.44 -15.20
N ALA A 71 -10.66 -4.83 -15.31
CA ALA A 71 -11.04 -6.15 -15.83
C ALA A 71 -10.55 -6.38 -17.27
N LYS A 72 -10.66 -5.36 -18.14
CA LYS A 72 -10.14 -5.42 -19.51
C LYS A 72 -8.63 -5.61 -19.55
N ALA A 73 -7.89 -4.93 -18.66
CA ALA A 73 -6.43 -5.02 -18.60
C ALA A 73 -5.93 -6.44 -18.29
N VAL A 74 -6.67 -7.23 -17.51
CA VAL A 74 -6.29 -8.61 -17.16
C VAL A 74 -6.90 -9.68 -18.06
N GLY A 75 -7.81 -9.32 -18.95
CA GLY A 75 -8.59 -10.25 -19.76
C GLY A 75 -7.78 -11.25 -20.58
N GLN A 76 -6.67 -10.83 -21.14
CA GLN A 76 -5.74 -11.68 -21.91
C GLN A 76 -4.64 -12.34 -21.06
N GLY A 77 -4.70 -12.16 -19.72
CA GLY A 77 -3.65 -12.54 -18.79
C GLY A 77 -2.53 -11.50 -18.71
N ILE A 78 -1.87 -11.43 -17.58
CA ILE A 78 -0.76 -10.51 -17.29
C ILE A 78 0.32 -11.24 -16.51
N ASP A 79 1.56 -10.77 -16.58
CA ASP A 79 2.64 -11.40 -15.82
C ASP A 79 2.59 -10.99 -14.37
N ILE A 80 2.40 -9.71 -14.09
CA ILE A 80 2.45 -9.14 -12.75
C ILE A 80 1.17 -8.35 -12.48
N LEU A 81 0.49 -8.69 -11.40
CA LEU A 81 -0.62 -7.91 -10.85
C LEU A 81 -0.22 -7.28 -9.53
N VAL A 82 -0.35 -5.97 -9.43
CA VAL A 82 -0.25 -5.25 -8.16
C VAL A 82 -1.65 -4.81 -7.75
N ALA A 83 -2.08 -5.15 -6.53
CA ALA A 83 -3.46 -4.93 -6.14
C ALA A 83 -3.62 -4.52 -4.67
N THR A 84 -4.66 -3.73 -4.37
CA THR A 84 -5.19 -3.60 -3.02
C THR A 84 -6.20 -4.73 -2.74
N PRO A 85 -6.20 -5.31 -1.51
CA PRO A 85 -6.98 -6.52 -1.23
C PRO A 85 -8.49 -6.39 -1.52
N GLY A 86 -9.10 -5.27 -1.14
CA GLY A 86 -10.54 -5.05 -1.34
C GLY A 86 -10.94 -5.08 -2.81
N ARG A 87 -10.25 -4.33 -3.68
CA ARG A 87 -10.56 -4.29 -5.12
C ARG A 87 -10.27 -5.62 -5.82
N LEU A 88 -9.23 -6.33 -5.41
CA LEU A 88 -8.97 -7.66 -5.94
C LEU A 88 -10.11 -8.62 -5.61
N MET A 89 -10.60 -8.61 -4.37
CA MET A 89 -11.77 -9.39 -3.95
C MET A 89 -13.02 -9.09 -4.80
N ASP A 90 -13.29 -7.81 -5.08
CA ASP A 90 -14.40 -7.41 -5.96
C ASP A 90 -14.29 -8.04 -7.36
N HIS A 91 -13.08 -8.04 -7.95
CA HIS A 91 -12.84 -8.64 -9.27
C HIS A 91 -12.88 -10.16 -9.26
N MET A 92 -12.49 -10.80 -8.16
CA MET A 92 -12.62 -12.25 -7.98
C MET A 92 -14.10 -12.66 -7.89
N GLN A 93 -14.90 -11.93 -7.13
CA GLN A 93 -16.35 -12.15 -7.00
C GLN A 93 -17.09 -11.97 -8.33
N ASP A 94 -16.71 -10.97 -9.12
CA ASP A 94 -17.26 -10.72 -10.46
C ASP A 94 -16.74 -11.74 -11.51
N GLY A 95 -15.85 -12.68 -11.15
CA GLY A 95 -15.24 -13.63 -12.09
C GLY A 95 -14.31 -12.98 -13.13
N ALA A 96 -13.94 -11.72 -12.91
CA ALA A 96 -13.07 -10.96 -13.83
C ALA A 96 -11.60 -11.40 -13.76
N ILE A 97 -11.19 -12.01 -12.66
CA ILE A 97 -9.85 -12.55 -12.47
C ILE A 97 -9.87 -13.90 -11.74
N GLN A 98 -8.92 -14.77 -12.09
CA GLN A 98 -8.64 -16.05 -11.45
C GLN A 98 -7.19 -16.09 -10.99
N LEU A 99 -6.94 -16.65 -9.81
CA LEU A 99 -5.61 -16.65 -9.19
C LEU A 99 -4.91 -18.02 -9.23
N ASN A 100 -5.47 -18.98 -9.95
CA ASN A 100 -4.96 -20.35 -10.08
C ASN A 100 -3.60 -20.47 -10.82
N GLY A 101 -3.16 -19.40 -11.47
CA GLY A 101 -1.87 -19.34 -12.14
C GLY A 101 -0.78 -18.58 -11.39
N VAL A 102 -1.04 -18.19 -10.15
CA VAL A 102 -0.07 -17.43 -9.33
C VAL A 102 1.07 -18.33 -8.87
N GLU A 103 2.28 -18.04 -9.32
CA GLU A 103 3.52 -18.71 -8.96
C GLU A 103 4.27 -18.00 -7.82
N ILE A 104 4.09 -16.67 -7.71
CA ILE A 104 4.73 -15.84 -6.70
C ILE A 104 3.69 -14.91 -6.08
N LEU A 105 3.61 -14.91 -4.74
CA LEU A 105 2.81 -13.99 -3.94
C LEU A 105 3.73 -13.08 -3.13
N VAL A 106 3.50 -11.79 -3.18
CA VAL A 106 4.15 -10.78 -2.34
C VAL A 106 3.11 -10.08 -1.49
N LEU A 107 3.33 -10.01 -0.19
CA LEU A 107 2.61 -9.11 0.71
C LEU A 107 3.58 -8.02 1.14
N ASP A 108 3.30 -6.77 0.77
CA ASP A 108 4.10 -5.62 1.18
C ASP A 108 3.33 -4.77 2.19
N GLU A 109 3.99 -4.34 3.25
CA GLU A 109 3.40 -3.66 4.41
C GLU A 109 2.22 -4.43 5.03
N ALA A 110 2.48 -5.70 5.40
CA ALA A 110 1.45 -6.59 5.94
C ALA A 110 0.84 -6.08 7.26
N ASP A 111 1.62 -5.42 8.11
CA ASP A 111 1.15 -4.74 9.32
C ASP A 111 0.16 -3.62 9.00
N HIS A 112 0.45 -2.79 8.02
CA HIS A 112 -0.47 -1.75 7.58
C HIS A 112 -1.76 -2.33 6.97
N MET A 113 -1.67 -3.46 6.25
CA MET A 113 -2.87 -4.18 5.77
C MET A 113 -3.73 -4.71 6.92
N LEU A 114 -3.12 -5.12 8.05
CA LEU A 114 -3.83 -5.50 9.27
C LEU A 114 -4.58 -4.29 9.85
N ASP A 115 -3.91 -3.16 10.02
CA ASP A 115 -4.50 -1.93 10.57
C ASP A 115 -5.70 -1.44 9.75
N LEU A 116 -5.67 -1.65 8.44
CA LEU A 116 -6.79 -1.34 7.53
C LEU A 116 -7.89 -2.42 7.49
N GLY A 117 -7.77 -3.49 8.29
CA GLY A 117 -8.77 -4.56 8.38
C GLY A 117 -8.78 -5.54 7.21
N PHE A 118 -7.69 -5.64 6.44
CA PHE A 118 -7.62 -6.51 5.25
C PHE A 118 -7.27 -7.98 5.55
N ILE A 119 -7.16 -8.40 6.80
CA ILE A 119 -6.82 -9.78 7.16
C ILE A 119 -7.80 -10.79 6.53
N VAL A 120 -9.11 -10.55 6.62
CA VAL A 120 -10.12 -11.45 6.06
C VAL A 120 -10.06 -11.50 4.53
N PRO A 121 -10.02 -10.38 3.80
CA PRO A 121 -9.74 -10.36 2.36
C PRO A 121 -8.48 -11.12 1.97
N ILE A 122 -7.37 -10.89 2.66
CA ILE A 122 -6.08 -11.55 2.36
C ILE A 122 -6.18 -13.05 2.49
N ARG A 123 -6.79 -13.56 3.58
CA ARG A 123 -7.00 -15.02 3.75
C ARG A 123 -7.81 -15.62 2.62
N LYS A 124 -8.89 -14.98 2.18
CA LYS A 124 -9.72 -15.45 1.05
C LYS A 124 -8.94 -15.45 -0.26
N ILE A 125 -8.16 -14.40 -0.52
CA ILE A 125 -7.29 -14.32 -1.70
C ILE A 125 -6.29 -15.48 -1.70
N VAL A 126 -5.61 -15.71 -0.57
CA VAL A 126 -4.58 -16.74 -0.43
C VAL A 126 -5.14 -18.14 -0.59
N GLN A 127 -6.38 -18.41 -0.15
CA GLN A 127 -7.08 -19.68 -0.38
C GLN A 127 -7.35 -19.97 -1.87
N SER A 128 -7.42 -18.92 -2.70
CA SER A 128 -7.65 -19.05 -4.16
C SER A 128 -6.35 -19.17 -4.97
N ILE A 129 -5.20 -19.13 -4.31
CA ILE A 129 -3.87 -19.23 -4.94
C ILE A 129 -3.33 -20.67 -4.75
N PRO A 130 -2.66 -21.25 -5.76
CA PRO A 130 -2.06 -22.57 -5.62
C PRO A 130 -1.13 -22.67 -4.40
N PRO A 131 -1.12 -23.81 -3.70
CA PRO A 131 -0.21 -24.01 -2.56
C PRO A 131 1.26 -24.11 -2.98
N ALA A 132 1.53 -24.59 -4.20
CA ALA A 132 2.88 -24.66 -4.78
C ALA A 132 3.28 -23.30 -5.35
N ARG A 133 3.66 -22.38 -4.48
CA ARG A 133 4.09 -21.03 -4.83
C ARG A 133 5.25 -20.57 -3.97
N GLN A 134 5.98 -19.56 -4.43
CA GLN A 134 6.87 -18.77 -3.58
C GLN A 134 6.06 -17.65 -2.92
N THR A 135 6.22 -17.47 -1.61
CA THR A 135 5.59 -16.35 -0.89
C THR A 135 6.67 -15.48 -0.27
N LEU A 136 6.60 -14.17 -0.52
CA LEU A 136 7.43 -13.15 0.10
C LEU A 136 6.54 -12.28 0.99
N PHE A 137 6.99 -12.06 2.22
CA PHE A 137 6.23 -11.35 3.23
C PHE A 137 7.06 -10.22 3.82
N PHE A 138 6.62 -8.99 3.63
CA PHE A 138 7.31 -7.80 4.12
C PHE A 138 6.43 -7.08 5.14
N SER A 139 7.00 -6.75 6.28
CA SER A 139 6.35 -5.99 7.34
C SER A 139 7.38 -5.18 8.10
N ALA A 140 7.02 -3.99 8.55
CA ALA A 140 7.88 -3.17 9.39
C ALA A 140 7.82 -3.65 10.85
N THR A 141 6.66 -4.15 11.28
CA THR A 141 6.40 -4.67 12.62
C THR A 141 5.87 -6.10 12.57
N MET A 142 6.02 -6.85 13.64
CA MET A 142 5.60 -8.25 13.71
C MET A 142 4.72 -8.50 14.96
N PRO A 143 3.56 -7.83 15.10
CA PRO A 143 2.63 -8.15 16.17
C PRO A 143 2.10 -9.58 16.02
N LYS A 144 1.50 -10.13 17.08
CA LYS A 144 1.08 -11.53 17.16
C LYS A 144 0.18 -11.96 16.00
N GLU A 145 -0.74 -11.10 15.57
CA GLU A 145 -1.65 -11.35 14.46
C GLU A 145 -0.91 -11.47 13.13
N ILE A 146 0.10 -10.63 12.89
CA ILE A 146 0.94 -10.66 11.70
C ILE A 146 1.85 -11.89 11.71
N ALA A 147 2.44 -12.24 12.85
CA ALA A 147 3.21 -13.47 12.99
C ALA A 147 2.35 -14.72 12.71
N THR A 148 1.11 -14.73 13.20
CA THR A 148 0.15 -15.81 12.93
C THR A 148 -0.18 -15.88 11.43
N LEU A 149 -0.44 -14.74 10.78
CA LEU A 149 -0.72 -14.68 9.35
C LEU A 149 0.48 -15.18 8.54
N ALA A 150 1.68 -14.74 8.87
CA ALA A 150 2.92 -15.17 8.23
C ALA A 150 3.12 -16.68 8.35
N GLY A 151 2.91 -17.24 9.56
CA GLY A 151 3.01 -18.68 9.81
C GLY A 151 2.01 -19.54 9.01
N GLN A 152 0.83 -18.98 8.68
CA GLN A 152 -0.16 -19.66 7.83
C GLN A 152 0.19 -19.65 6.34
N MET A 153 1.01 -18.70 5.89
CA MET A 153 1.30 -18.45 4.47
C MET A 153 2.68 -18.89 4.03
N LEU A 154 3.64 -18.86 4.94
CA LEU A 154 5.04 -19.17 4.66
C LEU A 154 5.36 -20.63 4.98
N ARG A 155 6.23 -21.22 4.17
CA ARG A 155 6.76 -22.59 4.36
C ARG A 155 8.26 -22.52 4.46
N ASN A 156 8.82 -22.88 5.61
CA ASN A 156 10.26 -22.83 5.89
C ASN A 156 10.89 -21.49 5.43
N PRO A 157 10.39 -20.34 5.90
CA PRO A 157 10.85 -19.05 5.41
C PRO A 157 12.27 -18.76 5.87
N VAL A 158 13.07 -18.17 4.97
CA VAL A 158 14.28 -17.47 5.37
C VAL A 158 13.86 -16.11 5.94
N GLN A 159 14.22 -15.85 7.18
CA GLN A 159 13.93 -14.58 7.82
C GLN A 159 15.13 -13.65 7.70
N VAL A 160 14.89 -12.46 7.13
CA VAL A 160 15.87 -11.38 7.04
C VAL A 160 15.31 -10.20 7.81
N SER A 161 16.01 -9.78 8.85
CA SER A 161 15.68 -8.57 9.61
C SER A 161 16.77 -7.54 9.37
N VAL A 162 16.39 -6.38 8.87
CA VAL A 162 17.23 -5.20 8.91
C VAL A 162 16.92 -4.54 10.25
N THR A 163 17.89 -4.51 11.14
CA THR A 163 17.76 -3.77 12.40
C THR A 163 17.25 -2.38 12.03
N PRO A 164 16.10 -1.91 12.55
CA PRO A 164 15.77 -0.52 12.40
C PRO A 164 16.97 0.23 12.91
N VAL A 165 17.53 1.13 12.12
CA VAL A 165 18.38 2.17 12.66
C VAL A 165 17.45 2.93 13.59
N ALA A 166 17.35 2.47 14.83
CA ALA A 166 16.59 3.08 15.92
C ALA A 166 17.36 4.33 16.36
N THR A 167 17.64 5.16 15.40
CA THR A 167 17.91 6.56 15.54
C THR A 167 16.65 7.27 15.11
N THR A 168 15.56 6.96 15.83
CA THR A 168 14.57 7.98 15.97
C THR A 168 15.31 9.14 16.64
N VAL A 169 15.98 9.96 15.77
CA VAL A 169 15.39 11.23 15.82
C VAL A 169 16.03 12.14 16.84
N ASP A 170 17.34 12.05 17.04
CA ASP A 170 18.10 13.19 17.54
C ASP A 170 17.95 14.44 16.62
N ARG A 171 17.31 14.28 15.46
CA ARG A 171 17.07 15.35 14.47
C ARG A 171 15.67 15.93 14.48
N VAL A 172 14.73 15.41 15.27
CA VAL A 172 13.35 15.94 15.37
C VAL A 172 13.11 16.44 16.78
N GLU A 173 12.98 17.74 16.91
CA GLU A 173 12.57 18.35 18.18
C GLU A 173 11.10 18.00 18.44
N GLN A 174 10.84 17.29 19.54
CA GLN A 174 9.50 16.89 19.94
C GLN A 174 9.03 17.75 21.11
N LYS A 175 7.81 18.28 21.02
CA LYS A 175 7.19 19.07 22.07
C LYS A 175 5.77 18.58 22.36
N VAL A 176 5.40 18.51 23.62
CA VAL A 176 4.03 18.28 24.07
C VAL A 176 3.52 19.55 24.72
N ILE A 177 2.38 20.04 24.26
CA ILE A 177 1.74 21.25 24.80
C ILE A 177 0.38 20.86 25.37
N PHE A 178 0.21 21.01 26.67
CA PHE A 178 -1.06 20.80 27.34
C PHE A 178 -1.95 22.05 27.15
N VAL A 179 -3.14 21.84 26.58
CA VAL A 179 -4.07 22.90 26.25
C VAL A 179 -5.52 22.38 26.31
N GLU A 180 -6.43 23.23 26.75
CA GLU A 180 -7.86 22.93 26.72
C GLU A 180 -8.33 22.68 25.27
N THR A 181 -9.26 21.73 25.09
CA THR A 181 -9.77 21.33 23.78
C THR A 181 -10.34 22.50 23.00
N SER A 182 -11.01 23.45 23.65
CA SER A 182 -11.54 24.69 23.05
C SER A 182 -10.47 25.57 22.45
N ARG A 183 -9.28 25.61 23.03
CA ARG A 183 -8.17 26.48 22.65
C ARG A 183 -7.20 25.86 21.63
N LYS A 184 -7.32 24.54 21.33
CA LYS A 184 -6.38 23.83 20.42
C LYS A 184 -6.23 24.49 19.06
N ARG A 185 -7.34 24.93 18.45
CA ARG A 185 -7.31 25.53 17.11
C ARG A 185 -6.66 26.91 17.10
N ALA A 186 -6.95 27.73 18.10
CA ALA A 186 -6.31 29.04 18.25
C ALA A 186 -4.79 28.92 18.52
N LEU A 187 -4.40 27.94 19.37
CA LEU A 187 -2.99 27.65 19.62
C LEU A 187 -2.29 27.20 18.33
N LEU A 188 -2.91 26.31 17.54
CA LEU A 188 -2.36 25.88 16.26
C LEU A 188 -2.15 27.04 15.30
N ALA A 189 -3.16 27.91 15.14
CA ALA A 189 -3.05 29.09 14.29
C ALA A 189 -1.92 30.03 14.76
N ASN A 190 -1.72 30.13 16.06
CA ASN A 190 -0.63 30.93 16.63
C ASN A 190 0.76 30.33 16.37
N ILE A 191 0.90 29.01 16.52
CA ILE A 191 2.14 28.27 16.21
C ILE A 191 2.52 28.44 14.72
N LEU A 192 1.54 28.33 13.84
CA LEU A 192 1.74 28.44 12.39
C LEU A 192 2.08 29.84 11.89
N ARG A 193 1.96 30.89 12.73
CA ARG A 193 2.45 32.24 12.40
C ARG A 193 3.97 32.36 12.42
N ASN A 194 4.67 31.34 12.91
CA ASN A 194 6.12 31.33 12.91
C ASN A 194 6.65 31.23 11.46
N ALA A 195 7.34 32.26 10.99
CA ALA A 195 7.89 32.34 9.63
C ALA A 195 8.89 31.22 9.27
N GLN A 196 9.42 30.49 10.25
CA GLN A 196 10.30 29.35 10.02
C GLN A 196 9.55 28.08 9.60
N MET A 197 8.20 28.02 9.76
CA MET A 197 7.38 26.88 9.40
C MET A 197 6.81 27.07 7.99
N SER A 198 7.49 26.53 6.98
CA SER A 198 7.08 26.66 5.57
C SER A 198 6.20 25.51 5.07
N ARG A 199 6.29 24.32 5.68
CA ARG A 199 5.51 23.13 5.32
C ARG A 199 5.12 22.40 6.59
N VAL A 200 3.82 22.36 6.87
CA VAL A 200 3.29 21.75 8.09
C VAL A 200 2.22 20.74 7.76
N LEU A 201 2.32 19.54 8.35
CA LEU A 201 1.31 18.51 8.28
C LEU A 201 0.62 18.41 9.64
N VAL A 202 -0.72 18.59 9.64
CA VAL A 202 -1.53 18.55 10.85
C VAL A 202 -2.41 17.29 10.83
N PHE A 203 -2.21 16.38 11.79
CA PHE A 203 -3.05 15.20 11.93
C PHE A 203 -4.24 15.48 12.85
N THR A 204 -5.43 15.04 12.44
CA THR A 204 -6.65 15.10 13.22
C THR A 204 -7.26 13.71 13.37
N ARG A 205 -8.00 13.49 14.47
CA ARG A 205 -8.61 12.18 14.75
C ARG A 205 -9.76 11.82 13.80
N THR A 206 -10.40 12.81 13.19
CA THR A 206 -11.56 12.60 12.33
C THR A 206 -11.50 13.50 11.09
N LYS A 207 -12.12 13.04 9.97
CA LYS A 207 -12.27 13.82 8.74
C LYS A 207 -12.99 15.17 8.95
N HIS A 208 -14.05 15.19 9.76
CA HIS A 208 -14.73 16.44 10.13
C HIS A 208 -13.87 17.36 11.03
N GLY A 209 -12.94 16.77 11.79
CA GLY A 209 -11.92 17.52 12.52
C GLY A 209 -10.95 18.22 11.56
N ALA A 210 -10.51 17.53 10.49
CA ALA A 210 -9.66 18.10 9.46
C ALA A 210 -10.33 19.30 8.78
N ASP A 211 -11.57 19.13 8.29
CA ASP A 211 -12.30 20.23 7.66
C ASP A 211 -12.46 21.45 8.58
N ARG A 212 -12.82 21.22 9.86
CA ARG A 212 -12.95 22.31 10.84
C ARG A 212 -11.63 23.02 11.17
N VAL A 213 -10.53 22.29 11.19
CA VAL A 213 -9.19 22.90 11.37
C VAL A 213 -8.82 23.74 10.15
N THR A 214 -9.03 23.22 8.95
CA THR A 214 -8.79 23.96 7.69
C THR A 214 -9.57 25.28 7.66
N GLN A 215 -10.89 25.24 7.90
CA GLN A 215 -11.73 26.44 7.94
C GLN A 215 -11.26 27.47 8.97
N HIS A 216 -10.82 27.00 10.15
CA HIS A 216 -10.30 27.91 11.19
C HIS A 216 -8.98 28.56 10.79
N LEU A 217 -8.09 27.82 10.13
CA LEU A 217 -6.80 28.33 9.66
C LEU A 217 -7.00 29.35 8.52
N GLU A 218 -7.88 29.04 7.56
CA GLU A 218 -8.24 29.96 6.46
C GLU A 218 -8.84 31.27 7.00
N ALA A 219 -9.77 31.18 7.98
CA ALA A 219 -10.34 32.34 8.64
C ALA A 219 -9.30 33.16 9.42
N ALA A 220 -8.20 32.52 9.86
CA ALA A 220 -7.07 33.18 10.51
C ALA A 220 -6.01 33.70 9.52
N GLY A 221 -6.29 33.64 8.20
CA GLY A 221 -5.39 34.08 7.13
C GLY A 221 -4.22 33.13 6.82
N GLN A 222 -4.32 31.86 7.27
CA GLN A 222 -3.33 30.82 7.01
C GLN A 222 -3.82 29.89 5.87
N PRO A 223 -3.11 29.79 4.72
CA PRO A 223 -3.47 28.83 3.67
C PRO A 223 -3.44 27.41 4.19
N ALA A 224 -4.52 26.69 4.03
CA ALA A 224 -4.64 25.31 4.49
C ALA A 224 -5.49 24.46 3.52
N ALA A 225 -5.24 23.16 3.48
CA ALA A 225 -6.07 22.19 2.75
C ALA A 225 -6.29 20.93 3.58
N ALA A 226 -7.48 20.35 3.50
CA ALA A 226 -7.80 19.09 4.16
C ALA A 226 -7.67 17.91 3.19
N ILE A 227 -7.01 16.82 3.63
CA ILE A 227 -6.90 15.57 2.90
C ILE A 227 -7.54 14.47 3.75
N HIS A 228 -8.57 13.81 3.25
CA HIS A 228 -9.24 12.69 3.93
C HIS A 228 -10.13 11.90 2.96
N GLY A 229 -10.63 10.73 3.40
CA GLY A 229 -11.36 9.79 2.55
C GLY A 229 -12.67 10.28 1.90
N ASN A 230 -13.21 11.45 2.30
CA ASN A 230 -14.36 12.07 1.64
C ASN A 230 -13.97 13.09 0.56
N LYS A 231 -12.68 13.36 0.38
CA LYS A 231 -12.20 14.21 -0.73
C LYS A 231 -12.00 13.35 -1.97
N SER A 232 -12.33 13.89 -3.13
CA SER A 232 -12.07 13.24 -4.42
C SER A 232 -10.56 13.28 -4.75
N GLN A 233 -10.11 12.36 -5.61
CA GLN A 233 -8.70 12.28 -6.02
C GLN A 233 -8.15 13.60 -6.65
N PRO A 234 -8.95 14.42 -7.37
CA PRO A 234 -8.50 15.71 -7.91
C PRO A 234 -8.45 16.86 -6.89
N GLN A 235 -9.01 16.69 -5.70
CA GLN A 235 -8.97 17.67 -4.60
C GLN A 235 -7.78 17.42 -3.68
#